data_9c791b0a94281cc9fdfaff8b58400308
#
_entry.id   9c791b0a94281cc9fdfaff8b58400308
#
_cell.length_a   1.000
_cell.length_b   1.000
_cell.length_c   1.000
_cell.angle_alpha   90.00
_cell.angle_beta   90.00
_cell.angle_gamma   90.00
#
_symmetry.space_group_name_H-M   'P 1'
#
loop_
_entity.id
_entity.type
_entity.pdbx_description
1 polymer ?
#
loop_
_entity_poly.entity_id
_entity_poly.type
_entity_poly.pdbx_seq_one_letter_code
_entity_poly.pdbx_strand_id
1 'polypeptide(L)'
;KAHDGAPEAFAALAQRCYHPVYLTARGSVFTEPTRSWLKDRGFPTGALRLAPNLITIPGDATVEYKAATMAALQANGVAIAVGNGNRASDVSAYHQIGLVGDHIFLKRAEYASEIDPVIAAGNATGVDSYRSLIPIFSAYQRAP
;
A
#
# COMPACT_ATOMS: atom_id res chain seq x y z
N LYS A 1 2.42 8.03 13.94
CA LYS A 1 3.86 7.97 13.61
C LYS A 1 4.01 7.27 12.26
N ALA A 2 4.90 7.73 11.35
CA ALA A 2 5.23 6.98 10.14
C ALA A 2 6.06 5.74 10.50
N HIS A 3 5.91 4.67 9.73
CA HIS A 3 6.81 3.52 9.85
C HIS A 3 8.22 3.90 9.40
N ASP A 4 9.22 3.35 10.09
CA ASP A 4 10.62 3.63 9.81
C ASP A 4 11.02 3.26 8.38
N GLY A 5 11.60 4.22 7.67
CA GLY A 5 12.03 4.07 6.28
C GLY A 5 10.92 4.11 5.22
N ALA A 6 9.65 4.28 5.59
CA ALA A 6 8.56 4.26 4.61
C ALA A 6 8.61 5.42 3.61
N PRO A 7 8.81 6.68 4.02
CA PRO A 7 8.96 7.78 3.06
C PRO A 7 10.10 7.56 2.09
N GLU A 8 11.25 7.09 2.58
CA GLU A 8 12.45 6.83 1.77
C GLU A 8 12.26 5.68 0.79
N ALA A 9 11.61 4.59 1.23
CA ALA A 9 11.30 3.45 0.35
C ALA A 9 10.36 3.87 -0.79
N PHE A 10 9.32 4.63 -0.49
CA PHE A 10 8.41 5.12 -1.53
C PHE A 10 9.05 6.19 -2.42
N ALA A 11 9.97 6.99 -1.89
CA ALA A 11 10.78 7.90 -2.70
C ALA A 11 11.69 7.14 -3.68
N ALA A 12 12.25 5.98 -3.28
CA ALA A 12 13.03 5.13 -4.18
C ALA A 12 12.19 4.63 -5.37
N LEU A 13 10.93 4.23 -5.16
CA LEU A 13 10.02 3.91 -6.25
C LEU A 13 9.67 5.13 -7.11
N ALA A 14 9.43 6.29 -6.49
CA ALA A 14 9.12 7.52 -7.23
C ALA A 14 10.28 7.95 -8.15
N GLN A 15 11.53 7.75 -7.72
CA GLN A 15 12.73 7.97 -8.56
C GLN A 15 12.80 7.02 -9.76
N ARG A 16 12.09 5.90 -9.71
CA ARG A 16 11.92 4.95 -10.82
C ARG A 16 10.64 5.18 -11.63
N CYS A 17 10.04 6.36 -11.51
CA CYS A 17 8.79 6.76 -12.19
C CYS A 17 7.54 5.96 -11.77
N TYR A 18 7.54 5.30 -10.63
CA TYR A 18 6.33 4.76 -10.03
C TYR A 18 5.59 5.87 -9.26
N HIS A 19 4.30 5.99 -9.50
CA HIS A 19 3.48 7.00 -8.84
C HIS A 19 2.73 6.38 -7.66
N PRO A 20 2.90 6.88 -6.42
CA PRO A 20 2.21 6.32 -5.27
C PRO A 20 0.72 6.62 -5.30
N VAL A 21 -0.07 5.62 -4.91
CA VAL A 21 -1.49 5.77 -4.59
C VAL A 21 -1.66 5.37 -3.14
N TYR A 22 -2.04 6.32 -2.31
CA TYR A 22 -2.33 6.10 -0.89
C TYR A 22 -3.79 5.75 -0.73
N LEU A 23 -4.05 4.48 -0.41
CA LEU A 23 -5.39 3.92 -0.30
C LEU A 23 -5.66 3.50 1.15
N THR A 24 -6.70 4.03 1.74
CA THR A 24 -7.08 3.73 3.12
C THR A 24 -8.60 3.60 3.27
N ALA A 25 -9.03 2.66 4.12
CA ALA A 25 -10.43 2.50 4.50
C ALA A 25 -10.94 3.54 5.50
N ARG A 26 -10.11 4.50 5.91
CA ARG A 26 -10.55 5.64 6.73
C ARG A 26 -11.57 6.47 5.97
N GLY A 27 -12.55 6.98 6.70
CA GLY A 27 -13.61 7.79 6.11
C GLY A 27 -13.12 9.12 5.52
N SER A 28 -13.90 9.65 4.60
CA SER A 28 -13.57 10.84 3.81
C SER A 28 -13.32 12.12 4.63
N VAL A 29 -13.86 12.21 5.84
CA VAL A 29 -13.59 13.33 6.77
C VAL A 29 -12.10 13.47 7.13
N PHE A 30 -11.33 12.40 6.96
CA PHE A 30 -9.89 12.38 7.24
C PHE A 30 -9.01 12.71 6.04
N THR A 31 -9.58 13.18 4.92
CA THR A 31 -8.81 13.45 3.68
C THR A 31 -7.73 14.51 3.91
N GLU A 32 -8.07 15.68 4.38
CA GLU A 32 -7.09 16.74 4.60
C GLU A 32 -6.09 16.44 5.73
N PRO A 33 -6.51 15.90 6.90
CA PRO A 33 -5.56 15.44 7.91
C PRO A 33 -4.58 14.37 7.38
N THR A 34 -5.05 13.45 6.54
CA THR A 34 -4.19 12.41 5.95
C THR A 34 -3.21 13.00 4.95
N ARG A 35 -3.66 13.92 4.08
CA ARG A 35 -2.82 14.61 3.11
C ARG A 35 -1.70 15.41 3.78
N SER A 36 -2.05 16.21 4.80
CA SER A 36 -1.09 16.98 5.59
C SER A 36 -0.08 16.07 6.27
N TRP A 37 -0.55 14.97 6.87
CA TRP A 37 0.31 14.00 7.53
C TRP A 37 1.32 13.36 6.57
N LEU A 38 0.90 12.95 5.37
CA LEU A 38 1.80 12.40 4.34
C LEU A 38 2.88 13.41 3.95
N LYS A 39 2.48 14.66 3.70
CA LYS A 39 3.39 15.75 3.35
C LYS A 39 4.41 16.02 4.47
N ASP A 40 3.93 16.18 5.71
CA ASP A 40 4.77 16.50 6.88
C ASP A 40 5.75 15.37 7.22
N ARG A 41 5.46 14.14 6.80
CA ARG A 41 6.33 12.97 6.97
C ARG A 41 7.23 12.69 5.78
N GLY A 42 7.22 13.54 4.76
CA GLY A 42 8.13 13.43 3.61
C GLY A 42 7.78 12.34 2.63
N PHE A 43 6.53 11.86 2.62
CA PHE A 43 6.09 10.92 1.59
C PHE A 43 6.02 11.59 0.22
N PRO A 44 6.40 10.89 -0.86
CA PRO A 44 6.27 11.44 -2.21
C PRO A 44 4.82 11.78 -2.54
N THR A 45 4.63 12.82 -3.34
CA THR A 45 3.31 13.25 -3.79
C THR A 45 2.63 12.14 -4.59
N GLY A 46 1.38 11.88 -4.30
CA GLY A 46 0.60 10.84 -4.97
C GLY A 46 -0.91 11.00 -4.78
N ALA A 47 -1.65 10.20 -5.52
CA ALA A 47 -3.10 10.17 -5.37
C ALA A 47 -3.49 9.64 -3.98
N LEU A 48 -4.49 10.25 -3.37
CA LEU A 48 -5.03 9.83 -2.08
C LEU A 48 -6.49 9.40 -2.26
N ARG A 49 -6.81 8.21 -1.80
CA ARG A 49 -8.16 7.63 -1.84
C ARG A 49 -8.58 7.18 -0.44
N LEU A 50 -9.64 7.78 0.06
CA LEU A 50 -10.30 7.38 1.31
C LEU A 50 -11.66 6.78 0.99
N ALA A 51 -12.19 5.98 1.92
CA ALA A 51 -13.55 5.47 1.80
C ALA A 51 -14.56 6.62 1.71
N PRO A 52 -15.60 6.50 0.87
CA PRO A 52 -16.59 7.57 0.70
C PRO A 52 -17.45 7.79 1.96
N ASN A 53 -17.42 6.86 2.90
CA ASN A 53 -18.15 6.95 4.16
C ASN A 53 -17.52 7.99 5.10
N LEU A 54 -18.31 8.54 6.01
CA LEU A 54 -17.82 9.49 7.01
C LEU A 54 -16.88 8.85 8.04
N ILE A 55 -17.07 7.56 8.31
CA ILE A 55 -16.28 6.78 9.28
C ILE A 55 -15.46 5.68 8.60
N THR A 56 -14.51 5.13 9.31
CA THR A 56 -13.69 4.00 8.83
C THR A 56 -14.58 2.77 8.56
N ILE A 57 -14.36 2.13 7.41
CA ILE A 57 -15.06 0.89 7.04
C ILE A 57 -14.42 -0.28 7.79
N PRO A 58 -15.18 -1.12 8.50
CA PRO A 58 -14.65 -2.30 9.18
C PRO A 58 -14.64 -3.56 8.32
N GLY A 59 -13.81 -4.53 8.72
CA GLY A 59 -13.89 -5.92 8.26
C GLY A 59 -13.77 -6.13 6.75
N ASP A 60 -14.58 -7.04 6.23
CA ASP A 60 -14.53 -7.48 4.83
C ASP A 60 -14.88 -6.37 3.83
N ALA A 61 -15.71 -5.42 4.22
CA ALA A 61 -16.01 -4.24 3.41
C ALA A 61 -14.75 -3.41 3.08
N THR A 62 -13.70 -3.49 3.91
CA THR A 62 -12.39 -2.88 3.63
C THR A 62 -11.72 -3.53 2.41
N VAL A 63 -11.78 -4.86 2.30
CA VAL A 63 -11.22 -5.60 1.15
C VAL A 63 -11.95 -5.22 -0.12
N GLU A 64 -13.28 -5.25 -0.09
CA GLU A 64 -14.13 -4.88 -1.25
C GLU A 64 -13.85 -3.45 -1.71
N TYR A 65 -13.81 -2.50 -0.79
CA TYR A 65 -13.53 -1.11 -1.11
C TYR A 65 -12.15 -0.94 -1.76
N LYS A 66 -11.11 -1.53 -1.18
CA LYS A 66 -9.74 -1.43 -1.71
C LYS A 66 -9.62 -2.09 -3.07
N ALA A 67 -10.15 -3.31 -3.23
CA ALA A 67 -10.13 -4.02 -4.50
C ALA A 67 -10.91 -3.28 -5.59
N ALA A 68 -12.11 -2.79 -5.30
CA ALA A 68 -12.92 -2.02 -6.24
C ALA A 68 -12.24 -0.72 -6.67
N THR A 69 -11.62 -0.01 -5.73
CA THR A 69 -10.87 1.23 -6.04
C THR A 69 -9.68 0.95 -6.95
N MET A 70 -8.91 -0.11 -6.67
CA MET A 70 -7.76 -0.50 -7.50
C MET A 70 -8.22 -1.01 -8.88
N ALA A 71 -9.29 -1.80 -8.94
CA ALA A 71 -9.86 -2.27 -10.21
C ALA A 71 -10.34 -1.10 -11.08
N ALA A 72 -10.92 -0.06 -10.49
CA ALA A 72 -11.32 1.14 -11.20
C ALA A 72 -10.10 1.90 -11.78
N LEU A 73 -8.99 1.95 -11.05
CA LEU A 73 -7.73 2.50 -11.57
C LEU A 73 -7.23 1.70 -12.77
N GLN A 74 -7.22 0.38 -12.67
CA GLN A 74 -6.82 -0.51 -13.77
C GLN A 74 -7.71 -0.34 -15.00
N ALA A 75 -9.02 -0.23 -14.82
CA ALA A 75 -9.98 0.02 -15.90
C ALA A 75 -9.75 1.35 -16.62
N ASN A 76 -9.12 2.31 -15.94
CA ASN A 76 -8.71 3.61 -16.50
C ASN A 76 -7.23 3.62 -16.98
N GLY A 77 -6.63 2.46 -17.19
CA GLY A 77 -5.31 2.32 -17.79
C GLY A 77 -4.13 2.42 -16.80
N VAL A 78 -4.38 2.41 -15.50
CA VAL A 78 -3.32 2.42 -14.49
C VAL A 78 -2.81 1.00 -14.26
N ALA A 79 -1.53 0.75 -14.51
CA ALA A 79 -0.87 -0.50 -14.14
C ALA A 79 -0.43 -0.44 -12.66
N ILE A 80 -0.94 -1.34 -11.83
CA ILE A 80 -0.54 -1.45 -10.43
C ILE A 80 0.58 -2.47 -10.34
N ALA A 81 1.78 -2.03 -9.98
CA ALA A 81 2.98 -2.85 -10.01
C ALA A 81 3.40 -3.39 -8.63
N VAL A 82 3.11 -2.65 -7.57
CA VAL A 82 3.57 -2.97 -6.19
C VAL A 82 2.46 -2.65 -5.20
N GLY A 83 2.24 -3.55 -4.27
CA GLY A 83 1.35 -3.37 -3.12
C GLY A 83 2.15 -3.28 -1.81
N ASN A 84 1.78 -2.36 -0.96
CA ASN A 84 2.33 -2.24 0.40
C ASN A 84 1.20 -2.18 1.42
N GLY A 85 1.37 -2.87 2.54
CA GLY A 85 0.37 -2.89 3.60
C GLY A 85 0.90 -3.46 4.90
N ASN A 86 -0.01 -3.74 5.82
CA ASN A 86 0.31 -4.35 7.12
C ASN A 86 -0.78 -5.32 7.61
N ARG A 87 -1.78 -5.62 6.79
CA ARG A 87 -2.90 -6.50 7.15
C ARG A 87 -3.10 -7.60 6.11
N ALA A 88 -3.65 -8.74 6.53
CA ALA A 88 -4.06 -9.80 5.61
C ALA A 88 -5.12 -9.33 4.61
N SER A 89 -5.98 -8.41 5.00
CA SER A 89 -6.97 -7.78 4.13
C SER A 89 -6.34 -7.00 2.96
N ASP A 90 -5.14 -6.43 3.15
CA ASP A 90 -4.41 -5.78 2.06
C ASP A 90 -4.02 -6.80 0.99
N VAL A 91 -3.49 -7.96 1.41
CA VAL A 91 -3.11 -9.04 0.50
C VAL A 91 -4.33 -9.56 -0.27
N SER A 92 -5.45 -9.76 0.42
CA SER A 92 -6.70 -10.21 -0.23
C SER A 92 -7.14 -9.22 -1.32
N ALA A 93 -7.08 -7.92 -1.05
CA ALA A 93 -7.41 -6.90 -2.03
C ALA A 93 -6.44 -6.88 -3.22
N TYR A 94 -5.13 -7.02 -2.97
CA TYR A 94 -4.11 -7.07 -4.02
C TYR A 94 -4.25 -8.30 -4.91
N HIS A 95 -4.54 -9.46 -4.34
CA HIS A 95 -4.77 -10.68 -5.12
C HIS A 95 -6.01 -10.57 -6.03
N GLN A 96 -7.07 -9.89 -5.58
CA GLN A 96 -8.26 -9.68 -6.40
C GLN A 96 -8.00 -8.87 -7.67
N ILE A 97 -6.98 -8.03 -7.67
CA ILE A 97 -6.57 -7.24 -8.82
C ILE A 97 -5.39 -7.85 -9.61
N GLY A 98 -4.98 -9.08 -9.25
CA GLY A 98 -3.97 -9.84 -9.97
C GLY A 98 -2.53 -9.61 -9.52
N LEU A 99 -2.28 -8.90 -8.41
CA LEU A 99 -0.93 -8.79 -7.87
C LEU A 99 -0.49 -10.12 -7.25
N VAL A 100 0.78 -10.51 -7.48
CA VAL A 100 1.37 -11.75 -6.94
C VAL A 100 2.28 -11.44 -5.74
N GLY A 101 2.59 -12.47 -4.94
CA GLY A 101 3.18 -12.33 -3.62
C GLY A 101 4.54 -11.64 -3.56
N ASP A 102 5.38 -11.76 -4.59
CA ASP A 102 6.68 -11.11 -4.68
C ASP A 102 6.61 -9.59 -5.03
N HIS A 103 5.42 -9.11 -5.38
CA HIS A 103 5.11 -7.69 -5.56
C HIS A 103 4.26 -7.09 -4.43
N ILE A 104 4.00 -7.86 -3.37
CA ILE A 104 3.24 -7.43 -2.20
C ILE A 104 4.15 -7.45 -0.97
N PHE A 105 4.31 -6.31 -0.32
CA PHE A 105 5.19 -6.14 0.84
C PHE A 105 4.39 -5.77 2.08
N LEU A 106 4.55 -6.56 3.16
CA LEU A 106 3.82 -6.37 4.41
C LEU A 106 4.76 -6.00 5.56
N LYS A 107 4.44 -4.91 6.24
CA LYS A 107 5.08 -4.54 7.51
C LYS A 107 4.59 -5.46 8.63
N ARG A 108 5.50 -6.27 9.22
CA ARG A 108 5.13 -7.35 10.14
C ARG A 108 4.78 -6.88 11.55
N ALA A 109 5.51 -5.94 12.11
CA ALA A 109 5.63 -5.70 13.55
C ALA A 109 4.30 -5.65 14.35
N GLU A 110 3.26 -5.00 13.82
CA GLU A 110 2.00 -4.79 14.58
C GLU A 110 1.01 -5.95 14.43
N TYR A 111 1.08 -6.70 13.34
CA TYR A 111 0.10 -7.72 12.98
C TYR A 111 0.75 -9.05 12.57
N ALA A 112 1.91 -9.37 13.16
CA ALA A 112 2.68 -10.56 12.82
C ALA A 112 1.86 -11.86 12.89
N SER A 113 1.07 -12.05 13.95
CA SER A 113 0.24 -13.25 14.09
C SER A 113 -0.83 -13.40 12.98
N GLU A 114 -1.30 -12.28 12.42
CA GLU A 114 -2.27 -12.28 11.33
C GLU A 114 -1.60 -12.53 9.98
N ILE A 115 -0.43 -11.92 9.74
CA ILE A 115 0.18 -11.90 8.42
C ILE A 115 1.28 -12.94 8.20
N ASP A 116 1.89 -13.48 9.26
CA ASP A 116 2.94 -14.51 9.13
C ASP A 116 2.47 -15.77 8.38
N PRO A 117 1.25 -16.29 8.59
CA PRO A 117 0.73 -17.40 7.78
C PRO A 117 0.61 -17.04 6.28
N VAL A 118 0.25 -15.79 5.97
CA VAL A 118 0.10 -15.30 4.59
C VAL A 118 1.47 -15.21 3.91
N ILE A 119 2.48 -14.76 4.64
CA ILE A 119 3.88 -14.69 4.17
C ILE A 119 4.43 -16.10 3.99
N ALA A 120 4.23 -16.99 4.95
CA ALA A 120 4.68 -18.39 4.87
C ALA A 120 4.08 -19.15 3.69
N ALA A 121 2.85 -18.81 3.29
CA ALA A 121 2.20 -19.35 2.11
C ALA A 121 2.69 -18.76 0.77
N GLY A 122 3.62 -17.81 0.79
CA GLY A 122 4.15 -17.15 -0.41
C GLY A 122 3.23 -16.07 -1.01
N ASN A 123 2.19 -15.66 -0.28
CA ASN A 123 1.21 -14.70 -0.77
C ASN A 123 1.63 -13.23 -0.60
N ALA A 124 2.71 -12.98 0.12
CA ALA A 124 3.34 -11.67 0.30
C ALA A 124 4.77 -11.82 0.81
N THR A 125 5.55 -10.75 0.73
CA THR A 125 6.88 -10.63 1.33
C THR A 125 6.80 -9.81 2.61
N GLY A 126 7.26 -10.36 3.73
CA GLY A 126 7.28 -9.68 5.02
C GLY A 126 8.52 -8.82 5.20
N VAL A 127 8.36 -7.65 5.81
CA VAL A 127 9.46 -6.76 6.20
C VAL A 127 9.28 -6.26 7.63
N ASP A 128 10.39 -6.18 8.37
CA ASP A 128 10.39 -5.62 9.73
C ASP A 128 10.59 -4.10 9.73
N SER A 129 11.24 -3.58 8.69
CA SER A 129 11.37 -2.14 8.44
C SER A 129 11.28 -1.86 6.94
N TYR A 130 10.67 -0.74 6.57
CA TYR A 130 10.67 -0.28 5.18
C TYR A 130 12.07 0.09 4.67
N ARG A 131 13.05 0.30 5.56
CA ARG A 131 14.45 0.52 5.16
C ARG A 131 15.00 -0.63 4.33
N SER A 132 14.60 -1.88 4.61
CA SER A 132 15.01 -3.05 3.84
C SER A 132 14.48 -3.05 2.40
N LEU A 133 13.42 -2.31 2.12
CA LEU A 133 12.86 -2.16 0.76
C LEU A 133 13.60 -1.12 -0.08
N ILE A 134 14.35 -0.20 0.51
CA ILE A 134 15.04 0.87 -0.24
C ILE A 134 15.97 0.29 -1.33
N PRO A 135 16.88 -0.66 -1.05
CA PRO A 135 17.71 -1.25 -2.09
C PRO A 135 16.89 -2.05 -3.11
N ILE A 136 15.83 -2.73 -2.69
CA ILE A 136 14.96 -3.50 -3.57
C ILE A 136 14.26 -2.57 -4.56
N PHE A 137 13.61 -1.51 -4.07
CA PHE A 137 12.88 -0.55 -4.89
C PHE A 137 13.80 0.30 -5.77
N SER A 138 15.01 0.60 -5.29
CA SER A 138 16.03 1.30 -6.09
C SER A 138 16.53 0.47 -7.27
N ALA A 139 16.44 -0.86 -7.18
CA ALA A 139 16.82 -1.79 -8.25
C ALA A 139 15.69 -2.07 -9.25
N TYR A 140 14.47 -1.60 -9.01
CA TYR A 140 13.37 -1.78 -9.95
C TYR A 140 13.70 -1.11 -11.29
N GLN A 141 13.26 -1.73 -12.37
CA GLN A 141 13.31 -1.09 -13.68
C GLN A 141 12.45 0.18 -13.67
N ARG A 142 12.90 1.19 -14.41
CA ARG A 142 12.12 2.42 -14.53
C ARG A 142 10.77 2.11 -15.18
N ALA A 143 9.70 2.63 -14.59
CA ALA A 143 8.38 2.52 -15.21
C ALA A 143 8.35 3.29 -16.54
N PRO A 144 7.61 2.81 -17.54
CA PRO A 144 7.50 3.45 -18.85
C PRO A 144 6.90 4.84 -18.80
#